data_f47b86ac42d41a0405c7b8dda14e327a
#
_entry.id   f47b86ac42d41a0405c7b8dda14e327a
#
_cell.length_a   1.000
_cell.length_b   1.000
_cell.length_c   1.000
_cell.angle_alpha   90.00
_cell.angle_beta   90.00
_cell.angle_gamma   90.00
#
_symmetry.space_group_name_H-M   'P 1'
#
loop_
_entity.id
_entity.type
_entity.pdbx_description
1 polymer ?
#
loop_
_entity_poly.entity_id
_entity_poly.type
_entity_poly.pdbx_seq_one_letter_code
_entity_poly.pdbx_strand_id
1 'polypeptide(L)'
;MAKASRREVLKQAGLIAASAVLGAHDAQAEKASFRLKFGNDLPAAHPVNLRLREAIAAIHSEAQGAVAIELFPNNQLGGDPSMLSQIRSGALELSTFPGTVLSTLIPAMGVSGIGFAFTGYEKVWASMDGSLGDYLRDAVRKAKLHPFDAV
;
A
#
# COMPACT_ATOMS: atom_id res chain seq x y z
N MET A 1 17.45 -36.25 42.45
CA MET A 1 16.88 -35.00 41.93
C MET A 1 18.01 -34.18 41.31
N ALA A 2 18.06 -34.10 39.97
CA ALA A 2 19.13 -33.39 39.27
C ALA A 2 18.80 -31.88 39.23
N LYS A 3 19.71 -31.04 39.74
CA LYS A 3 19.59 -29.56 39.66
C LYS A 3 19.84 -29.10 38.24
N ALA A 4 18.82 -28.53 37.61
CA ALA A 4 18.97 -27.88 36.30
C ALA A 4 20.01 -26.76 36.34
N SER A 5 20.95 -26.77 35.39
CA SER A 5 22.04 -25.78 35.30
C SER A 5 21.49 -24.40 34.93
N ARG A 6 22.06 -23.35 35.56
CA ARG A 6 21.71 -21.94 35.24
C ARG A 6 21.75 -21.62 33.74
N ARG A 7 22.60 -22.31 32.96
CA ARG A 7 22.68 -22.14 31.49
C ARG A 7 21.47 -22.70 30.75
N GLU A 8 20.85 -23.76 31.25
CA GLU A 8 19.66 -24.34 30.62
C GLU A 8 18.40 -23.50 30.89
N VAL A 9 18.28 -22.95 32.09
CA VAL A 9 17.19 -22.03 32.45
C VAL A 9 17.25 -20.75 31.62
N LEU A 10 18.42 -20.21 31.33
CA LEU A 10 18.61 -19.01 30.48
C LEU A 10 18.34 -19.30 29.01
N LYS A 11 18.61 -20.50 28.49
CA LYS A 11 18.28 -20.89 27.13
C LYS A 11 16.76 -21.06 26.93
N GLN A 12 16.07 -21.62 27.91
CA GLN A 12 14.60 -21.76 27.86
C GLN A 12 13.90 -20.42 28.01
N ALA A 13 14.38 -19.51 28.86
CA ALA A 13 13.83 -18.16 28.97
C ALA A 13 13.98 -17.33 27.67
N GLY A 14 15.11 -17.49 26.95
CA GLY A 14 15.33 -16.82 25.67
C GLY A 14 14.42 -17.32 24.52
N LEU A 15 14.09 -18.61 24.51
CA LEU A 15 13.17 -19.18 23.51
C LEU A 15 11.72 -18.78 23.72
N ILE A 16 11.29 -18.61 24.97
CA ILE A 16 9.91 -18.18 25.30
C ILE A 16 9.70 -16.71 24.97
N ALA A 17 10.72 -15.87 25.17
CA ALA A 17 10.64 -14.44 24.82
C ALA A 17 10.59 -14.19 23.29
N ALA A 18 11.31 -15.00 22.50
CA ALA A 18 11.30 -14.88 21.03
C ALA A 18 9.96 -15.32 20.42
N SER A 19 9.29 -16.32 20.97
CA SER A 19 7.98 -16.77 20.49
C SER A 19 6.83 -15.81 20.85
N ALA A 20 6.95 -15.07 21.95
CA ALA A 20 5.92 -14.09 22.35
C ALA A 20 5.89 -12.85 21.45
N VAL A 21 7.02 -12.43 20.89
CA VAL A 21 7.09 -11.27 19.98
C VAL A 21 6.54 -11.61 18.58
N LEU A 22 6.74 -12.83 18.08
CA LEU A 22 6.18 -13.27 16.80
C LEU A 22 4.66 -13.49 16.87
N GLY A 23 4.13 -13.96 18.01
CA GLY A 23 2.69 -14.18 18.19
C GLY A 23 1.86 -12.90 18.35
N ALA A 24 2.46 -11.77 18.75
CA ALA A 24 1.73 -10.51 18.94
C ALA A 24 1.34 -9.83 17.63
N HIS A 25 2.10 -10.04 16.53
CA HIS A 25 1.75 -9.49 15.21
C HIS A 25 0.60 -10.26 14.55
N ASP A 26 0.57 -11.59 14.71
CA ASP A 26 -0.52 -12.42 14.16
C ASP A 26 -1.85 -12.23 14.92
N ALA A 27 -1.79 -12.04 16.23
CA ALA A 27 -3.00 -11.89 17.05
C ALA A 27 -3.78 -10.58 16.79
N GLN A 28 -3.11 -9.52 16.32
CA GLN A 28 -3.78 -8.27 15.91
C GLN A 28 -4.41 -8.38 14.53
N ALA A 29 -3.82 -9.14 13.63
CA ALA A 29 -4.36 -9.38 12.30
C ALA A 29 -5.65 -10.24 12.35
N GLU A 30 -5.83 -11.07 13.35
CA GLU A 30 -6.98 -11.98 13.49
C GLU A 30 -8.28 -11.25 13.86
N LYS A 31 -8.21 -10.02 14.38
CA LYS A 31 -9.37 -9.19 14.78
C LYS A 31 -9.87 -8.23 13.69
N ALA A 32 -9.13 -8.06 12.59
CA ALA A 32 -9.53 -7.12 11.56
C ALA A 32 -10.74 -7.64 10.77
N SER A 33 -11.82 -6.83 10.73
CA SER A 33 -13.02 -7.09 9.92
C SER A 33 -12.74 -6.93 8.42
N PHE A 34 -11.79 -6.06 8.07
CA PHE A 34 -11.36 -5.80 6.70
C PHE A 34 -9.86 -6.01 6.58
N ARG A 35 -9.47 -6.92 5.69
CA ARG A 35 -8.07 -7.16 5.34
C ARG A 35 -7.85 -6.76 3.90
N LEU A 36 -6.99 -5.78 3.69
CA LEU A 36 -6.71 -5.20 2.38
C LEU A 36 -5.24 -5.38 2.04
N LYS A 37 -4.94 -5.68 0.80
CA LYS A 37 -3.59 -5.73 0.26
C LYS A 37 -3.31 -4.45 -0.52
N PHE A 38 -2.14 -3.87 -0.29
CA PHE A 38 -1.62 -2.75 -1.05
C PHE A 38 -0.38 -3.18 -1.81
N GLY A 39 -0.43 -3.24 -3.14
CA GLY A 39 0.72 -3.60 -3.98
C GLY A 39 1.31 -2.40 -4.71
N ASN A 40 2.63 -2.35 -4.85
CA ASN A 40 3.32 -1.44 -5.78
C ASN A 40 4.68 -1.98 -6.24
N ASP A 41 5.25 -1.34 -7.27
CA ASP A 41 6.55 -1.67 -7.87
C ASP A 41 7.74 -1.05 -7.13
N LEU A 42 7.50 -0.10 -6.23
CA LEU A 42 8.53 0.72 -5.59
C LEU A 42 9.33 -0.08 -4.55
N PRO A 43 10.66 0.17 -4.42
CA PRO A 43 11.48 -0.42 -3.38
C PRO A 43 10.93 -0.17 -1.97
N ALA A 44 11.12 -1.12 -1.05
CA ALA A 44 10.60 -1.02 0.32
C ALA A 44 11.05 0.26 1.07
N ALA A 45 12.26 0.77 0.76
CA ALA A 45 12.81 2.00 1.33
C ALA A 45 12.42 3.28 0.57
N HIS A 46 11.62 3.18 -0.50
CA HIS A 46 11.19 4.35 -1.26
C HIS A 46 10.35 5.29 -0.37
N PRO A 47 10.51 6.63 -0.48
CA PRO A 47 9.77 7.58 0.35
C PRO A 47 8.25 7.38 0.33
N VAL A 48 7.67 7.04 -0.81
CA VAL A 48 6.23 6.69 -0.91
C VAL A 48 5.87 5.54 0.02
N ASN A 49 6.66 4.46 0.04
CA ASN A 49 6.39 3.31 0.90
C ASN A 49 6.59 3.63 2.38
N LEU A 50 7.49 4.55 2.73
CA LEU A 50 7.62 5.04 4.11
C LEU A 50 6.35 5.78 4.54
N ARG A 51 5.84 6.70 3.70
CA ARG A 51 4.57 7.41 3.98
C ARG A 51 3.36 6.50 3.98
N LEU A 52 3.30 5.52 3.10
CA LEU A 52 2.25 4.51 3.12
C LEU A 52 2.22 3.73 4.44
N ARG A 53 3.37 3.36 5.00
CA ARG A 53 3.42 2.68 6.30
C ARG A 53 2.88 3.58 7.43
N GLU A 54 3.22 4.87 7.42
CA GLU A 54 2.69 5.83 8.38
C GLU A 54 1.17 5.96 8.26
N ALA A 55 0.66 6.10 7.02
CA ALA A 55 -0.77 6.16 6.76
C ALA A 55 -1.50 4.88 7.16
N ILE A 56 -0.94 3.71 6.85
CA ILE A 56 -1.48 2.39 7.24
C ILE A 56 -1.57 2.27 8.77
N ALA A 57 -0.53 2.72 9.49
CA ALA A 57 -0.54 2.69 10.95
C ALA A 57 -1.61 3.64 11.54
N ALA A 58 -1.78 4.83 10.95
CA ALA A 58 -2.82 5.78 11.33
C ALA A 58 -4.23 5.19 11.09
N ILE A 59 -4.49 4.64 9.90
CA ILE A 59 -5.77 3.98 9.56
C ILE A 59 -6.07 2.85 10.54
N HIS A 60 -5.08 2.00 10.84
CA HIS A 60 -5.27 0.91 11.79
C HIS A 60 -5.65 1.42 13.18
N SER A 61 -4.99 2.47 13.65
CA SER A 61 -5.28 3.11 14.93
C SER A 61 -6.67 3.76 14.97
N GLU A 62 -7.00 4.56 13.96
CA GLU A 62 -8.29 5.26 13.85
C GLU A 62 -9.46 4.30 13.71
N ALA A 63 -9.27 3.21 12.95
CA ALA A 63 -10.25 2.13 12.80
C ALA A 63 -10.28 1.17 14.00
N GLN A 64 -9.55 1.44 15.09
CA GLN A 64 -9.47 0.60 16.27
C GLN A 64 -9.16 -0.88 15.97
N GLY A 65 -8.32 -1.10 14.94
CA GLY A 65 -7.94 -2.43 14.48
C GLY A 65 -8.95 -3.11 13.54
N ALA A 66 -10.08 -2.49 13.23
CA ALA A 66 -11.06 -3.08 12.31
C ALA A 66 -10.56 -3.17 10.86
N VAL A 67 -9.59 -2.33 10.48
CA VAL A 67 -8.97 -2.34 9.15
C VAL A 67 -7.49 -2.70 9.28
N ALA A 68 -7.06 -3.73 8.56
CA ALA A 68 -5.67 -4.13 8.42
C ALA A 68 -5.25 -4.04 6.94
N ILE A 69 -4.23 -3.25 6.65
CA ILE A 69 -3.67 -3.10 5.30
C ILE A 69 -2.26 -3.70 5.31
N GLU A 70 -2.02 -4.66 4.43
CA GLU A 70 -0.70 -5.27 4.24
C GLU A 70 -0.04 -4.69 2.99
N LEU A 71 1.19 -4.15 3.13
CA LEU A 71 1.93 -3.52 2.05
C LEU A 71 2.90 -4.52 1.40
N PHE A 72 2.77 -4.71 0.10
CA PHE A 72 3.58 -5.54 -0.77
C PHE A 72 4.37 -4.69 -1.77
N PRO A 73 5.56 -4.19 -1.41
CA PRO A 73 6.42 -3.42 -2.29
C PRO A 73 7.20 -4.32 -3.27
N ASN A 74 8.06 -3.73 -4.11
CA ASN A 74 9.00 -4.46 -4.98
C ASN A 74 8.33 -5.49 -5.92
N ASN A 75 7.17 -5.20 -6.46
CA ASN A 75 6.49 -6.14 -7.36
C ASN A 75 6.18 -7.52 -6.74
N GLN A 76 6.05 -7.63 -5.42
CA GLN A 76 5.79 -8.92 -4.76
C GLN A 76 4.49 -9.59 -5.23
N LEU A 77 3.51 -8.80 -5.67
CA LEU A 77 2.25 -9.28 -6.23
C LEU A 77 2.23 -9.29 -7.78
N GLY A 78 3.40 -9.15 -8.41
CA GLY A 78 3.58 -9.02 -9.85
C GLY A 78 3.85 -7.58 -10.28
N GLY A 79 4.23 -7.38 -11.55
CA GLY A 79 4.46 -6.03 -12.11
C GLY A 79 3.15 -5.26 -12.30
N ASP A 80 3.26 -3.96 -12.58
CA ASP A 80 2.13 -3.03 -12.72
C ASP A 80 0.98 -3.53 -13.62
N PRO A 81 1.22 -4.11 -14.81
CA PRO A 81 0.11 -4.63 -15.63
C PRO A 81 -0.63 -5.78 -14.94
N SER A 82 0.09 -6.64 -14.20
CA SER A 82 -0.51 -7.72 -13.43
C SER A 82 -1.33 -7.19 -12.25
N MET A 83 -0.77 -6.24 -11.49
CA MET A 83 -1.47 -5.62 -10.37
C MET A 83 -2.69 -4.82 -10.84
N LEU A 84 -2.63 -4.14 -11.99
CA LEU A 84 -3.79 -3.46 -12.58
C LEU A 84 -4.91 -4.46 -12.94
N SER A 85 -4.55 -5.63 -13.45
CA SER A 85 -5.51 -6.70 -13.71
C SER A 85 -6.13 -7.23 -12.40
N GLN A 86 -5.33 -7.38 -11.35
CA GLN A 86 -5.78 -7.84 -10.03
C GLN A 86 -6.74 -6.83 -9.37
N ILE A 87 -6.43 -5.51 -9.44
CA ILE A 87 -7.34 -4.45 -8.96
C ILE A 87 -8.69 -4.54 -9.67
N ARG A 88 -8.68 -4.70 -11.00
CA ARG A 88 -9.91 -4.79 -11.80
C ARG A 88 -10.74 -6.03 -11.50
N SER A 89 -10.11 -7.12 -11.13
CA SER A 89 -10.79 -8.36 -10.74
C SER A 89 -11.18 -8.42 -9.26
N GLY A 90 -10.72 -7.47 -8.43
CA GLY A 90 -10.92 -7.48 -6.98
C GLY A 90 -10.00 -8.47 -6.24
N ALA A 91 -8.94 -8.96 -6.86
CA ALA A 91 -7.95 -9.83 -6.22
C ALA A 91 -6.89 -9.02 -5.45
N LEU A 92 -6.76 -7.73 -5.73
CA LEU A 92 -5.97 -6.73 -5.02
C LEU A 92 -6.87 -5.54 -4.72
N GLU A 93 -6.81 -4.99 -3.51
CA GLU A 93 -7.70 -3.92 -3.08
C GLU A 93 -7.12 -2.53 -3.35
N LEU A 94 -5.81 -2.35 -3.15
CA LEU A 94 -5.14 -1.04 -3.21
C LEU A 94 -3.84 -1.13 -4.00
N SER A 95 -3.55 -0.11 -4.78
CA SER A 95 -2.27 0.03 -5.49
C SER A 95 -1.99 1.49 -5.85
N THR A 96 -0.71 1.78 -6.13
CA THR A 96 -0.30 3.02 -6.83
C THR A 96 0.17 2.66 -8.23
N PHE A 97 -0.27 3.43 -9.22
CA PHE A 97 0.15 3.25 -10.60
C PHE A 97 0.64 4.56 -11.22
N PRO A 98 1.72 4.52 -12.02
CA PRO A 98 2.03 5.63 -12.91
C PRO A 98 0.88 5.87 -13.90
N GLY A 99 0.64 7.13 -14.25
CA GLY A 99 -0.38 7.47 -15.25
C GLY A 99 -0.17 6.76 -16.60
N THR A 100 1.08 6.49 -16.96
CA THR A 100 1.45 5.73 -18.17
C THR A 100 0.96 4.28 -18.14
N VAL A 101 0.93 3.64 -16.99
CA VAL A 101 0.34 2.30 -16.83
C VAL A 101 -1.19 2.37 -16.91
N LEU A 102 -1.78 3.32 -16.19
CA LEU A 102 -3.23 3.53 -16.22
C LEU A 102 -3.74 3.93 -17.61
N SER A 103 -2.92 4.57 -18.46
CA SER A 103 -3.30 4.96 -19.81
C SER A 103 -3.62 3.77 -20.73
N THR A 104 -3.16 2.58 -20.41
CA THR A 104 -3.53 1.35 -21.12
C THR A 104 -5.02 1.00 -20.96
N LEU A 105 -5.63 1.44 -19.87
CA LEU A 105 -7.04 1.27 -19.57
C LEU A 105 -7.83 2.57 -19.78
N ILE A 106 -7.24 3.71 -19.42
CA ILE A 106 -7.85 5.04 -19.41
C ILE A 106 -6.91 5.97 -20.19
N PRO A 107 -7.09 6.15 -21.50
CA PRO A 107 -6.15 6.92 -22.35
C PRO A 107 -5.84 8.33 -21.81
N ALA A 108 -6.81 8.99 -21.19
CA ALA A 108 -6.61 10.32 -20.59
C ALA A 108 -5.51 10.36 -19.52
N MET A 109 -5.24 9.26 -18.81
CA MET A 109 -4.18 9.18 -17.81
C MET A 109 -2.78 9.32 -18.40
N GLY A 110 -2.64 9.17 -19.72
CA GLY A 110 -1.39 9.37 -20.45
C GLY A 110 -0.90 10.82 -20.47
N VAL A 111 -1.71 11.80 -20.04
CA VAL A 111 -1.32 13.22 -19.99
C VAL A 111 -0.04 13.45 -19.17
N SER A 112 0.20 12.68 -18.14
CA SER A 112 1.41 12.75 -17.31
C SER A 112 2.69 12.33 -18.06
N GLY A 113 2.56 11.58 -19.14
CA GLY A 113 3.66 11.13 -20.00
C GLY A 113 3.95 12.07 -21.18
N ILE A 114 3.17 13.15 -21.36
CA ILE A 114 3.40 14.11 -22.45
C ILE A 114 4.56 15.02 -22.06
N GLY A 115 5.66 14.93 -22.80
CA GLY A 115 6.82 15.80 -22.60
C GLY A 115 6.43 17.27 -22.74
N PHE A 116 6.93 18.13 -21.84
CA PHE A 116 6.71 19.59 -21.87
C PHE A 116 5.24 20.05 -21.73
N ALA A 117 4.31 19.15 -21.39
CA ALA A 117 2.91 19.51 -21.13
C ALA A 117 2.80 20.52 -19.97
N PHE A 118 3.70 20.45 -19.02
CA PHE A 118 3.77 21.35 -17.87
C PHE A 118 5.14 22.04 -17.82
N THR A 119 5.14 23.33 -17.53
CA THR A 119 6.36 24.17 -17.51
C THR A 119 6.97 24.30 -16.09
N GLY A 120 6.46 23.57 -15.10
CA GLY A 120 6.95 23.57 -13.73
C GLY A 120 6.00 22.86 -12.77
N TYR A 121 6.52 22.51 -11.60
CA TYR A 121 5.76 21.75 -10.58
C TYR A 121 4.50 22.49 -10.10
N GLU A 122 4.54 23.81 -9.93
CA GLU A 122 3.36 24.60 -9.52
C GLU A 122 2.19 24.39 -10.49
N LYS A 123 2.48 24.38 -11.81
CA LYS A 123 1.45 24.14 -12.82
C LYS A 123 0.96 22.71 -12.83
N VAL A 124 1.84 21.74 -12.55
CA VAL A 124 1.42 20.34 -12.38
C VAL A 124 0.41 20.24 -11.25
N TRP A 125 0.76 20.73 -10.06
CA TRP A 125 -0.13 20.66 -8.90
C TRP A 125 -1.42 21.41 -9.11
N ALA A 126 -1.36 22.67 -9.57
CA ALA A 126 -2.57 23.44 -9.87
C ALA A 126 -3.50 22.74 -10.89
N SER A 127 -2.94 22.05 -11.88
CA SER A 127 -3.74 21.31 -12.86
C SER A 127 -4.33 20.02 -12.29
N MET A 128 -3.54 19.27 -11.49
CA MET A 128 -3.97 17.98 -10.91
C MET A 128 -4.94 18.16 -9.75
N ASP A 129 -4.83 19.26 -9.00
CA ASP A 129 -5.79 19.62 -7.95
C ASP A 129 -7.03 20.36 -8.51
N GLY A 130 -6.98 20.79 -9.76
CA GLY A 130 -8.06 21.49 -10.46
C GLY A 130 -8.83 20.60 -11.44
N SER A 131 -9.41 21.24 -12.44
CA SER A 131 -10.34 20.62 -13.41
C SER A 131 -9.75 19.45 -14.20
N LEU A 132 -8.44 19.47 -14.48
CA LEU A 132 -7.79 18.33 -15.13
C LEU A 132 -7.79 17.10 -14.20
N GLY A 133 -7.42 17.28 -12.94
CA GLY A 133 -7.45 16.18 -11.98
C GLY A 133 -8.86 15.65 -11.75
N ASP A 134 -9.88 16.53 -11.67
CA ASP A 134 -11.28 16.12 -11.60
C ASP A 134 -11.69 15.26 -12.79
N TYR A 135 -11.35 15.72 -13.99
CA TYR A 135 -11.61 14.95 -15.21
C TYR A 135 -10.94 13.57 -15.20
N LEU A 136 -9.68 13.49 -14.74
CA LEU A 136 -8.94 12.24 -14.65
C LEU A 136 -9.56 11.31 -13.58
N ARG A 137 -9.90 11.82 -12.42
CA ARG A 137 -10.58 11.06 -11.35
C ARG A 137 -11.94 10.52 -11.84
N ASP A 138 -12.69 11.30 -12.57
CA ASP A 138 -13.95 10.85 -13.18
C ASP A 138 -13.74 9.76 -14.24
N ALA A 139 -12.68 9.86 -15.03
CA ALA A 139 -12.33 8.80 -15.98
C ALA A 139 -11.95 7.48 -15.27
N VAL A 140 -11.25 7.57 -14.13
CA VAL A 140 -10.92 6.42 -13.27
C VAL A 140 -12.21 5.80 -12.70
N ARG A 141 -13.14 6.61 -12.18
CA ARG A 141 -14.44 6.13 -11.67
C ARG A 141 -15.27 5.43 -12.76
N LYS A 142 -15.29 5.96 -13.99
CA LYS A 142 -15.95 5.33 -15.16
C LYS A 142 -15.34 3.97 -15.51
N ALA A 143 -14.06 3.78 -15.25
CA ALA A 143 -13.39 2.48 -15.39
C ALA A 143 -13.64 1.53 -14.20
N LYS A 144 -14.57 1.88 -13.29
CA LYS A 144 -14.93 1.13 -12.07
C LYS A 144 -13.76 0.98 -11.07
N LEU A 145 -12.88 1.94 -11.07
CA LEU A 145 -11.83 2.08 -10.05
C LEU A 145 -12.16 3.28 -9.14
N HIS A 146 -11.70 3.24 -7.90
CA HIS A 146 -11.86 4.35 -6.97
C HIS A 146 -10.52 5.10 -6.85
N PRO A 147 -10.39 6.33 -7.37
CA PRO A 147 -9.24 7.17 -7.11
C PRO A 147 -9.35 7.79 -5.72
N PHE A 148 -8.25 7.92 -5.01
CA PHE A 148 -8.20 8.80 -3.84
C PHE A 148 -8.23 10.25 -4.32
N ASP A 149 -8.86 11.11 -3.54
CA ASP A 149 -8.85 12.54 -3.80
C ASP A 149 -7.44 13.11 -3.56
N ALA A 150 -7.13 14.23 -4.25
CA ALA A 150 -5.90 14.96 -3.99
C ALA A 150 -5.90 15.46 -2.55
N VAL A 151 -4.73 15.43 -1.93
CA VAL A 151 -4.50 15.87 -0.54
C VAL A 151 -3.68 17.15 -0.57
#